data_9409b8a5679a857fba7f2e8bbe690860
#
_entry.id   9409b8a5679a857fba7f2e8bbe690860
#
_cell.length_a   1.000
_cell.length_b   1.000
_cell.length_c   1.000
_cell.angle_alpha   90.00
_cell.angle_beta   90.00
_cell.angle_gamma   90.00
#
_symmetry.space_group_name_H-M   'P 1'
#
loop_
_entity.id
_entity.type
_entity.pdbx_description
1 polymer ?
#
loop_
_entity_poly.entity_id
_entity_poly.type
_entity_poly.pdbx_seq_one_letter_code
_entity_poly.pdbx_strand_id
1 'polypeptide(L)'
;MGPQIALYNASNTDLLSTWDIGTLKAQVPSDILTVNIWNNKGGAASVSDLKEAYLMVLDSTGDTANEDVAKNRWIQVNEPSIDGGTDTWTPIGGTVGKDIKANGGVTDFSISGRANDGVAANSPQNVCTVNLRAVAPPNSNPGDKYFKVRLNGYFT
;
A
#
# COMPACT_ATOMS: atom_id res chain seq x y z
N MET A 1 -14.90 -15.88 9.20
CA MET A 1 -14.70 -14.45 9.46
C MET A 1 -13.81 -13.87 8.37
N GLY A 2 -14.21 -12.78 7.77
CA GLY A 2 -13.45 -12.10 6.72
C GLY A 2 -12.10 -11.56 7.20
N PRO A 3 -11.23 -11.10 6.29
CA PRO A 3 -9.93 -10.55 6.65
C PRO A 3 -10.08 -9.33 7.56
N GLN A 4 -9.12 -9.16 8.45
CA GLN A 4 -9.05 -8.01 9.36
C GLN A 4 -7.84 -7.16 8.96
N ILE A 5 -8.06 -6.30 7.98
CA ILE A 5 -7.00 -5.47 7.40
C ILE A 5 -6.83 -4.18 8.21
N ALA A 6 -5.59 -3.89 8.55
CA ALA A 6 -5.21 -2.64 9.20
C ALA A 6 -3.86 -2.15 8.66
N LEU A 7 -3.75 -0.83 8.50
CA LEU A 7 -2.53 -0.19 8.02
C LEU A 7 -1.84 0.50 9.19
N TYR A 8 -0.56 0.19 9.36
CA TYR A 8 0.26 0.73 10.45
C TYR A 8 1.46 1.49 9.89
N ASN A 9 2.02 2.36 10.74
CA ASN A 9 3.31 2.99 10.47
C ASN A 9 4.44 1.95 10.47
N ALA A 10 5.66 2.37 10.12
CA ALA A 10 6.82 1.47 10.01
C ALA A 10 7.15 0.73 11.30
N SER A 11 6.87 1.32 12.46
CA SER A 11 7.12 0.72 13.78
C SER A 11 5.97 -0.13 14.31
N ASN A 12 4.85 -0.24 13.59
CA ASN A 12 3.64 -0.97 13.99
C ASN A 12 2.99 -0.45 15.27
N THR A 13 3.16 0.82 15.59
CA THR A 13 2.63 1.45 16.80
C THR A 13 1.34 2.21 16.57
N ASP A 14 1.18 2.82 15.40
CA ASP A 14 0.05 3.71 15.11
C ASP A 14 -0.65 3.31 13.81
N LEU A 15 -1.98 3.33 13.83
CA LEU A 15 -2.80 3.17 12.62
C LEU A 15 -2.63 4.38 11.72
N LEU A 16 -2.56 4.12 10.41
CA LEU A 16 -2.52 5.14 9.38
C LEU A 16 -3.88 5.25 8.70
N SER A 17 -4.39 6.48 8.57
CA SER A 17 -5.63 6.79 7.86
C SER A 17 -5.46 7.89 6.81
N THR A 18 -4.43 8.71 6.95
CA THR A 18 -4.14 9.82 6.04
C THR A 18 -2.65 9.89 5.72
N TRP A 19 -2.36 10.41 4.54
CA TRP A 19 -0.99 10.68 4.10
C TRP A 19 -0.93 12.10 3.57
N ASP A 20 -0.26 12.98 4.32
CA ASP A 20 0.02 14.35 3.89
C ASP A 20 1.43 14.38 3.30
N ILE A 21 1.51 14.53 1.98
CA ILE A 21 2.77 14.57 1.25
C ILE A 21 3.46 15.93 1.39
N GLY A 22 2.69 16.97 1.68
CA GLY A 22 3.20 18.34 1.67
C GLY A 22 3.34 18.90 0.26
N THR A 23 4.26 19.83 0.08
CA THR A 23 4.48 20.50 -1.21
C THR A 23 5.43 19.68 -2.09
N LEU A 24 5.01 19.41 -3.33
CA LEU A 24 5.83 18.73 -4.33
C LEU A 24 6.39 19.70 -5.36
N LYS A 25 7.63 19.44 -5.75
CA LYS A 25 8.22 20.02 -6.98
C LYS A 25 8.16 18.96 -8.07
N ALA A 26 7.85 19.39 -9.31
CA ALA A 26 7.82 18.49 -10.45
C ALA A 26 9.14 17.69 -10.58
N GLN A 27 9.04 16.41 -10.84
CA GLN A 27 10.14 15.46 -11.02
C GLN A 27 11.02 15.21 -9.78
N VAL A 28 10.68 15.77 -8.62
CA VAL A 28 11.40 15.55 -7.37
C VAL A 28 10.55 14.62 -6.49
N PRO A 29 11.06 13.43 -6.12
CA PRO A 29 10.29 12.54 -5.25
C PRO A 29 10.01 13.16 -3.89
N SER A 30 8.81 12.89 -3.36
CA SER A 30 8.47 13.20 -1.97
C SER A 30 9.28 12.35 -0.98
N ASP A 31 9.15 12.67 0.30
CA ASP A 31 9.58 11.75 1.35
C ASP A 31 8.84 10.43 1.23
N ILE A 32 9.50 9.36 1.65
CA ILE A 32 8.95 8.00 1.60
C ILE A 32 8.06 7.78 2.82
N LEU A 33 6.84 7.29 2.57
CA LEU A 33 5.98 6.74 3.62
C LEU A 33 6.09 5.22 3.60
N THR A 34 6.52 4.63 4.70
CA THR A 34 6.50 3.17 4.88
C THR A 34 5.22 2.76 5.59
N VAL A 35 4.51 1.81 5.01
CA VAL A 35 3.24 1.30 5.53
C VAL A 35 3.35 -0.21 5.73
N ASN A 36 2.97 -0.68 6.90
CA ASN A 36 2.79 -2.11 7.17
C ASN A 36 1.29 -2.45 7.08
N ILE A 37 0.96 -3.25 6.10
CA ILE A 37 -0.41 -3.73 5.87
C ILE A 37 -0.54 -5.08 6.55
N TRP A 38 -1.33 -5.13 7.61
CA TRP A 38 -1.58 -6.34 8.38
C TRP A 38 -2.93 -6.97 8.03
N ASN A 39 -2.96 -8.29 8.07
CA ASN A 39 -4.19 -9.05 8.18
C ASN A 39 -4.17 -9.80 9.52
N ASN A 40 -5.15 -9.53 10.37
CA ASN A 40 -5.31 -10.18 11.69
C ASN A 40 -4.14 -9.96 12.67
N LYS A 41 -3.62 -8.74 12.75
CA LYS A 41 -2.49 -8.43 13.65
C LYS A 41 -2.81 -8.80 15.11
N GLY A 42 -2.04 -9.72 15.68
CA GLY A 42 -2.22 -10.16 17.07
C GLY A 42 -3.50 -10.96 17.33
N GLY A 43 -4.16 -11.46 16.29
CA GLY A 43 -5.39 -12.24 16.45
C GLY A 43 -5.14 -13.62 17.02
N ALA A 44 -5.90 -14.00 18.05
CA ALA A 44 -5.81 -15.31 18.70
C ALA A 44 -6.44 -16.44 17.86
N ALA A 45 -7.35 -16.09 16.94
CA ALA A 45 -7.98 -17.03 16.01
C ALA A 45 -7.68 -16.62 14.57
N SER A 46 -7.63 -17.59 13.67
CA SER A 46 -7.43 -17.32 12.25
C SER A 46 -8.67 -16.74 11.61
N VAL A 47 -8.47 -15.82 10.66
CA VAL A 47 -9.49 -15.24 9.79
C VAL A 47 -9.14 -15.56 8.34
N SER A 48 -9.97 -15.14 7.39
CA SER A 48 -9.72 -15.36 5.96
C SER A 48 -8.44 -14.67 5.49
N ASP A 49 -7.74 -15.29 4.56
CA ASP A 49 -6.63 -14.66 3.85
C ASP A 49 -7.15 -13.58 2.88
N LEU A 50 -6.39 -12.55 2.66
CA LEU A 50 -6.58 -11.65 1.54
C LEU A 50 -5.80 -12.19 0.35
N LYS A 51 -6.50 -12.45 -0.76
CA LYS A 51 -5.94 -13.05 -1.99
C LYS A 51 -5.94 -12.04 -3.14
N GLU A 52 -5.04 -12.24 -4.09
CA GLU A 52 -4.84 -11.35 -5.23
C GLU A 52 -4.76 -9.88 -4.80
N ALA A 53 -3.95 -9.64 -3.77
CA ALA A 53 -3.82 -8.33 -3.17
C ALA A 53 -3.06 -7.37 -4.08
N TYR A 54 -3.60 -6.16 -4.27
CA TYR A 54 -2.94 -5.11 -5.01
C TYR A 54 -3.34 -3.73 -4.51
N LEU A 55 -2.46 -2.75 -4.75
CA LEU A 55 -2.69 -1.34 -4.44
C LEU A 55 -3.09 -0.58 -5.70
N MET A 56 -4.04 0.34 -5.53
CA MET A 56 -4.52 1.26 -6.57
C MET A 56 -4.51 2.69 -6.03
N VAL A 57 -4.48 3.64 -6.94
CA VAL A 57 -4.70 5.06 -6.61
C VAL A 57 -5.90 5.56 -7.39
N LEU A 58 -6.82 6.21 -6.68
CA LEU A 58 -8.06 6.74 -7.21
C LEU A 58 -8.24 8.20 -6.78
N ASP A 59 -9.19 8.87 -7.41
CA ASP A 59 -9.64 10.19 -6.98
C ASP A 59 -10.21 10.11 -5.56
N SER A 60 -10.10 11.18 -4.79
CA SER A 60 -10.54 11.18 -3.39
C SER A 60 -12.05 11.02 -3.22
N THR A 61 -12.84 11.34 -4.24
CA THR A 61 -14.30 11.44 -4.17
C THR A 61 -15.05 10.23 -4.70
N GLY A 62 -14.37 9.21 -5.22
CA GLY A 62 -15.06 8.07 -5.80
C GLY A 62 -14.13 6.95 -6.23
N ASP A 63 -14.65 6.10 -7.12
CA ASP A 63 -13.92 4.97 -7.68
C ASP A 63 -13.32 5.27 -9.06
N THR A 64 -13.26 6.55 -9.43
CA THR A 64 -12.69 7.03 -10.69
C THR A 64 -11.21 7.38 -10.54
N ALA A 65 -10.55 7.55 -11.67
CA ALA A 65 -9.14 7.96 -11.75
C ALA A 65 -8.99 9.04 -12.84
N ASN A 66 -9.72 10.14 -12.68
CA ASN A 66 -9.80 11.22 -13.67
C ASN A 66 -8.92 12.43 -13.30
N GLU A 67 -8.57 12.58 -12.02
CA GLU A 67 -7.73 13.66 -11.54
C GLU A 67 -6.25 13.34 -11.68
N ASP A 68 -5.41 14.37 -11.69
CA ASP A 68 -3.99 14.30 -12.05
C ASP A 68 -3.22 13.19 -11.33
N VAL A 69 -3.37 13.09 -10.02
CA VAL A 69 -2.57 12.15 -9.21
C VAL A 69 -2.85 10.70 -9.61
N ALA A 70 -4.13 10.34 -9.73
CA ALA A 70 -4.52 9.00 -10.11
C ALA A 70 -4.31 8.75 -11.61
N LYS A 71 -4.80 9.65 -12.46
CA LYS A 71 -4.73 9.50 -13.90
C LYS A 71 -3.30 9.43 -14.42
N ASN A 72 -2.42 10.28 -13.90
CA ASN A 72 -1.04 10.41 -14.37
C ASN A 72 -0.03 9.63 -13.50
N ARG A 73 -0.51 8.81 -12.60
CA ARG A 73 0.29 7.87 -11.80
C ARG A 73 1.43 8.55 -11.03
N TRP A 74 1.08 9.57 -10.24
CA TRP A 74 2.07 10.27 -9.43
C TRP A 74 2.60 9.43 -8.28
N ILE A 75 1.79 8.49 -7.78
CA ILE A 75 2.16 7.65 -6.64
C ILE A 75 2.94 6.45 -7.12
N GLN A 76 4.09 6.22 -6.51
CA GLN A 76 4.96 5.09 -6.81
C GLN A 76 5.05 4.18 -5.59
N VAL A 77 5.07 2.88 -5.85
CA VAL A 77 5.12 1.84 -4.83
C VAL A 77 6.38 1.02 -4.99
N ASN A 78 7.06 0.80 -3.89
CA ASN A 78 8.10 -0.21 -3.75
C ASN A 78 7.63 -1.23 -2.73
N GLU A 79 7.72 -2.50 -3.08
CA GLU A 79 7.40 -3.61 -2.19
C GLU A 79 8.63 -4.50 -2.08
N PRO A 80 9.43 -4.37 -1.00
CA PRO A 80 10.75 -5.01 -0.91
C PRO A 80 10.74 -6.53 -1.09
N SER A 81 9.70 -7.22 -0.66
CA SER A 81 9.62 -8.68 -0.78
C SER A 81 9.43 -9.16 -2.23
N ILE A 82 8.93 -8.29 -3.11
CA ILE A 82 8.78 -8.56 -4.54
C ILE A 82 9.93 -7.94 -5.32
N ASP A 83 10.25 -6.68 -5.01
CA ASP A 83 11.17 -5.86 -5.81
C ASP A 83 12.65 -6.10 -5.46
N GLY A 84 12.90 -6.89 -4.43
CA GLY A 84 14.26 -7.29 -4.04
C GLY A 84 15.08 -6.18 -3.39
N GLY A 85 14.44 -5.14 -2.86
CA GLY A 85 15.10 -3.99 -2.23
C GLY A 85 14.25 -2.73 -2.32
N THR A 86 14.88 -1.58 -2.17
CA THR A 86 14.19 -0.28 -2.11
C THR A 86 14.39 0.61 -3.33
N ASP A 87 15.01 0.10 -4.40
CA ASP A 87 15.39 0.89 -5.57
C ASP A 87 14.39 0.81 -6.74
N THR A 88 13.52 -0.20 -6.73
CA THR A 88 12.54 -0.39 -7.80
C THR A 88 11.19 0.19 -7.41
N TRP A 89 10.69 1.14 -8.20
CA TRP A 89 9.44 1.85 -7.95
C TRP A 89 8.49 1.66 -9.10
N THR A 90 7.23 1.31 -8.79
CA THR A 90 6.17 1.12 -9.78
C THR A 90 5.17 2.26 -9.67
N PRO A 91 5.03 3.11 -10.72
CA PRO A 91 3.96 4.12 -10.76
C PRO A 91 2.59 3.45 -10.88
N ILE A 92 1.65 3.87 -10.03
CA ILE A 92 0.29 3.33 -10.00
C ILE A 92 -0.76 4.42 -10.15
N GLY A 93 -1.93 4.04 -10.65
CA GLY A 93 -3.08 4.90 -10.87
C GLY A 93 -3.76 4.59 -12.20
N GLY A 94 -4.94 5.14 -12.40
CA GLY A 94 -5.75 4.80 -13.57
C GLY A 94 -6.16 3.32 -13.53
N THR A 95 -5.67 2.57 -14.51
CA THR A 95 -5.89 1.11 -14.60
C THR A 95 -4.69 0.29 -14.13
N VAL A 96 -3.63 0.94 -13.66
CA VAL A 96 -2.37 0.29 -13.25
C VAL A 96 -2.31 0.20 -11.75
N GLY A 97 -2.26 -1.02 -11.22
CA GLY A 97 -2.03 -1.31 -9.81
C GLY A 97 -0.67 -1.96 -9.57
N LYS A 98 -0.32 -2.12 -8.30
CA LYS A 98 0.85 -2.88 -7.87
C LYS A 98 0.39 -4.10 -7.09
N ASP A 99 0.68 -5.29 -7.61
CA ASP A 99 0.48 -6.52 -6.85
C ASP A 99 1.40 -6.54 -5.64
N ILE A 100 0.86 -6.94 -4.50
CA ILE A 100 1.61 -7.02 -3.25
C ILE A 100 1.43 -8.39 -2.60
N LYS A 101 2.40 -8.79 -1.79
CA LYS A 101 2.32 -10.02 -1.00
C LYS A 101 2.96 -9.81 0.37
N ALA A 102 2.61 -10.67 1.31
CA ALA A 102 3.22 -10.69 2.62
C ALA A 102 4.75 -10.79 2.55
N ASN A 103 5.41 -10.31 3.59
CA ASN A 103 6.88 -10.24 3.68
C ASN A 103 7.56 -11.61 3.61
N GLY A 104 6.86 -12.68 3.94
CA GLY A 104 7.38 -14.04 3.86
C GLY A 104 6.27 -15.05 4.13
N GLY A 105 6.58 -16.35 3.99
CA GLY A 105 5.66 -17.42 4.32
C GLY A 105 4.49 -17.64 3.35
N VAL A 106 4.43 -16.87 2.26
CA VAL A 106 3.44 -17.02 1.18
C VAL A 106 4.14 -17.07 -0.17
N THR A 107 3.52 -17.72 -1.14
CA THR A 107 4.06 -17.86 -2.50
C THR A 107 3.27 -17.08 -3.55
N ASP A 108 2.07 -16.65 -3.21
CA ASP A 108 1.15 -15.88 -4.05
C ASP A 108 1.02 -14.43 -3.56
N PHE A 109 0.25 -13.62 -4.28
CA PHE A 109 -0.04 -12.23 -3.89
C PHE A 109 -1.12 -12.20 -2.82
N SER A 110 -0.76 -12.65 -1.62
CA SER A 110 -1.68 -12.75 -0.49
C SER A 110 -1.08 -12.24 0.81
N ILE A 111 -1.97 -11.94 1.76
CA ILE A 111 -1.63 -11.64 3.15
C ILE A 111 -2.45 -12.59 4.01
N SER A 112 -1.77 -13.48 4.71
CA SER A 112 -2.44 -14.52 5.50
C SER A 112 -3.21 -13.95 6.69
N GLY A 113 -4.36 -14.54 6.98
CA GLY A 113 -5.19 -14.21 8.14
C GLY A 113 -4.97 -15.13 9.34
N ARG A 114 -3.95 -15.97 9.34
CA ARG A 114 -3.72 -16.92 10.44
C ARG A 114 -3.47 -16.23 11.78
N ALA A 115 -3.77 -16.94 12.87
CA ALA A 115 -3.48 -16.48 14.23
C ALA A 115 -1.99 -16.15 14.40
N ASN A 116 -1.67 -15.08 15.13
CA ASN A 116 -0.30 -14.62 15.29
C ASN A 116 -0.14 -13.76 16.56
N ASP A 117 1.09 -13.47 16.93
CA ASP A 117 1.42 -12.70 18.13
C ASP A 117 1.48 -11.16 17.90
N GLY A 118 1.24 -10.69 16.68
CA GLY A 118 1.31 -9.27 16.35
C GLY A 118 2.72 -8.73 16.17
N VAL A 119 3.73 -9.58 16.18
CA VAL A 119 5.14 -9.20 15.95
C VAL A 119 5.52 -9.53 14.51
N ALA A 120 5.89 -8.53 13.73
CA ALA A 120 6.14 -8.69 12.30
C ALA A 120 7.24 -9.73 12.00
N ALA A 121 8.31 -9.75 12.79
CA ALA A 121 9.41 -10.70 12.60
C ALA A 121 8.98 -12.16 12.80
N ASN A 122 7.99 -12.40 13.67
CA ASN A 122 7.46 -13.74 13.95
C ASN A 122 6.33 -14.14 13.00
N SER A 123 5.74 -13.18 12.31
CA SER A 123 4.51 -13.37 11.53
C SER A 123 4.61 -12.69 10.15
N PRO A 124 5.68 -12.97 9.38
CA PRO A 124 5.87 -12.30 8.08
C PRO A 124 4.77 -12.61 7.07
N GLN A 125 4.06 -13.72 7.21
CA GLN A 125 2.94 -14.09 6.35
C GLN A 125 1.68 -13.24 6.58
N ASN A 126 1.60 -12.52 7.71
CA ASN A 126 0.45 -11.71 8.08
C ASN A 126 0.63 -10.22 7.76
N VAL A 127 1.81 -9.80 7.32
CA VAL A 127 2.13 -8.40 7.10
C VAL A 127 2.83 -8.19 5.76
N CYS A 128 2.44 -7.12 5.07
CA CYS A 128 3.11 -6.65 3.84
C CYS A 128 3.64 -5.24 4.08
N THR A 129 4.94 -5.07 3.95
CA THR A 129 5.58 -3.76 4.04
C THR A 129 5.68 -3.14 2.66
N VAL A 130 5.13 -1.95 2.49
CA VAL A 130 5.23 -1.17 1.25
C VAL A 130 5.80 0.21 1.53
N ASN A 131 6.55 0.72 0.58
CA ASN A 131 7.04 2.09 0.58
C ASN A 131 6.29 2.86 -0.50
N LEU A 132 5.82 4.05 -0.15
CA LEU A 132 5.07 4.94 -1.03
C LEU A 132 5.81 6.27 -1.15
N ARG A 133 5.84 6.82 -2.35
CA ARG A 133 6.29 8.19 -2.61
C ARG A 133 5.48 8.79 -3.74
N ALA A 134 5.51 10.11 -3.85
CA ALA A 134 4.88 10.83 -4.94
C ALA A 134 5.94 11.51 -5.81
N VAL A 135 5.75 11.44 -7.13
CA VAL A 135 6.57 12.15 -8.11
C VAL A 135 5.61 12.81 -9.10
N ALA A 136 5.53 14.13 -9.06
CA ALA A 136 4.74 14.88 -10.04
C ALA A 136 5.48 14.91 -11.38
N PRO A 137 4.80 14.60 -12.50
CA PRO A 137 5.43 14.68 -13.82
C PRO A 137 5.79 16.12 -14.18
N PRO A 138 6.67 16.32 -15.19
CA PRO A 138 6.94 17.67 -15.70
C PRO A 138 5.66 18.31 -16.24
N ASN A 139 5.56 19.61 -16.12
CA ASN A 139 4.39 20.39 -16.57
C ASN A 139 3.08 20.06 -15.83
N SER A 140 3.17 19.55 -14.61
CA SER A 140 1.99 19.32 -13.76
C SER A 140 1.31 20.63 -13.40
N ASN A 141 -0.02 20.64 -13.39
CA ASN A 141 -0.79 21.80 -12.99
C ASN A 141 -0.60 22.09 -11.49
N PRO A 142 -0.40 23.36 -11.11
CA PRO A 142 -0.33 23.71 -9.70
C PRO A 142 -1.69 23.58 -9.01
N GLY A 143 -1.68 23.64 -7.70
CA GLY A 143 -2.87 23.62 -6.83
C GLY A 143 -2.89 22.42 -5.90
N ASP A 144 -3.87 22.43 -5.02
CA ASP A 144 -4.08 21.35 -4.08
C ASP A 144 -4.55 20.07 -4.78
N LYS A 145 -3.97 18.96 -4.40
CA LYS A 145 -4.28 17.65 -4.99
C LYS A 145 -4.73 16.70 -3.88
N TYR A 146 -5.78 15.94 -4.18
CA TYR A 146 -6.34 14.96 -3.28
C TYR A 146 -6.46 13.62 -4.01
N PHE A 147 -6.26 12.53 -3.28
CA PHE A 147 -6.34 11.19 -3.83
C PHE A 147 -6.56 10.19 -2.70
N LYS A 148 -6.83 8.94 -3.05
CA LYS A 148 -6.80 7.83 -2.10
C LYS A 148 -5.98 6.67 -2.65
N VAL A 149 -5.26 5.99 -1.75
CA VAL A 149 -4.63 4.71 -2.02
C VAL A 149 -5.55 3.63 -1.50
N ARG A 150 -5.90 2.66 -2.34
CA ARG A 150 -6.83 1.59 -1.99
C ARG A 150 -6.16 0.23 -2.12
N LEU A 151 -6.33 -0.57 -1.09
CA LEU A 151 -6.00 -1.99 -1.12
C LEU A 151 -7.20 -2.77 -1.65
N ASN A 152 -6.95 -3.61 -2.65
CA ASN A 152 -7.94 -4.48 -3.26
C ASN A 152 -7.50 -5.93 -3.15
N GLY A 153 -8.46 -6.83 -3.31
CA GLY A 153 -8.28 -8.26 -3.29
C GLY A 153 -9.61 -8.93 -2.96
N TYR A 154 -9.57 -10.25 -2.83
CA TYR A 154 -10.71 -11.02 -2.34
C TYR A 154 -10.28 -11.88 -1.15
N PHE A 155 -11.23 -12.39 -0.40
CA PHE A 155 -10.91 -13.23 0.75
C PHE A 155 -11.57 -14.61 0.65
N THR A 156 -10.93 -15.57 1.24
CA THR A 156 -11.35 -16.98 1.23
C THR A 156 -11.66 -17.49 2.63
#